data_15b60d4757cd9aab5a269685a1ad78e2
#
_entry.id   15b60d4757cd9aab5a269685a1ad78e2
#
_cell.length_a   1.000
_cell.length_b   1.000
_cell.length_c   1.000
_cell.angle_alpha   90.00
_cell.angle_beta   90.00
_cell.angle_gamma   90.00
#
_symmetry.space_group_name_H-M   'P 1'
#
loop_
_entity.id
_entity.type
_entity.pdbx_description
1 polymer ?
#
loop_
_entity_poly.entity_id
_entity_poly.type
_entity_poly.pdbx_seq_one_letter_code
_entity_poly.pdbx_strand_id
1 'polypeptide(L)'
;MQVIVLFGLPGVGKSFVGNLLQTEFGFYHYDGDQSLPEIMKQAISQKLPITDDMRDIFFTNLTQKTKELLTTHQKIIVSQTFIKEKYREYFLNQIPQSQFILIKADSPVREKRLAARTEYPLDIEYSQKMTLIFEDPKIAHQKIINNIDGGLELKSNLQKILDQG
;
A
#
# COMPACT_ATOMS: atom_id res chain seq x y z
N MET A 1 9.90 -13.95 11.24
CA MET A 1 9.41 -12.58 10.97
C MET A 1 8.68 -12.56 9.64
N GLN A 2 7.49 -12.01 9.60
CA GLN A 2 6.66 -11.95 8.39
C GLN A 2 6.33 -10.50 8.04
N VAL A 3 6.59 -10.13 6.79
CA VAL A 3 6.26 -8.79 6.25
C VAL A 3 5.37 -8.95 5.04
N ILE A 4 4.22 -8.29 5.06
CA ILE A 4 3.31 -8.23 3.92
C ILE A 4 3.23 -6.78 3.44
N VAL A 5 3.43 -6.58 2.15
CA VAL A 5 3.27 -5.28 1.50
C VAL A 5 1.95 -5.30 0.73
N LEU A 6 1.00 -4.51 1.18
CA LEU A 6 -0.25 -4.26 0.45
C LEU A 6 -0.04 -3.07 -0.47
N PHE A 7 -0.15 -3.28 -1.76
CA PHE A 7 0.05 -2.20 -2.72
C PHE A 7 -1.05 -2.15 -3.77
N GLY A 8 -1.16 -1.04 -4.45
CA GLY A 8 -2.19 -0.80 -5.43
C GLY A 8 -2.61 0.67 -5.47
N LEU A 9 -3.48 1.02 -6.39
CA LEU A 9 -3.96 2.38 -6.60
C LEU A 9 -4.76 2.93 -5.41
N PRO A 10 -4.88 4.25 -5.28
CA PRO A 10 -5.79 4.85 -4.30
C PRO A 10 -7.22 4.34 -4.46
N GLY A 11 -7.91 4.11 -3.34
CA GLY A 11 -9.31 3.67 -3.32
C GLY A 11 -9.54 2.18 -3.49
N VAL A 12 -8.50 1.35 -3.62
CA VAL A 12 -8.65 -0.12 -3.71
C VAL A 12 -8.93 -0.79 -2.35
N GLY A 13 -8.74 -0.07 -1.23
CA GLY A 13 -9.02 -0.57 0.11
C GLY A 13 -7.80 -1.18 0.83
N LYS A 14 -6.59 -0.73 0.54
CA LYS A 14 -5.37 -1.20 1.22
C LYS A 14 -5.45 -1.07 2.75
N SER A 15 -5.90 0.08 3.24
CA SER A 15 -6.03 0.32 4.69
C SER A 15 -7.07 -0.59 5.32
N PHE A 16 -8.19 -0.84 4.65
CA PHE A 16 -9.21 -1.78 5.11
C PHE A 16 -8.65 -3.20 5.22
N VAL A 17 -7.94 -3.67 4.18
CA VAL A 17 -7.28 -4.99 4.19
C VAL A 17 -6.21 -5.06 5.28
N GLY A 18 -5.41 -4.01 5.45
CA GLY A 18 -4.41 -3.91 6.52
C GLY A 18 -5.01 -4.00 7.91
N ASN A 19 -6.11 -3.29 8.15
CA ASN A 19 -6.83 -3.34 9.42
C ASN A 19 -7.44 -4.73 9.68
N LEU A 20 -7.96 -5.38 8.65
CA LEU A 20 -8.49 -6.73 8.76
C LEU A 20 -7.37 -7.73 9.13
N LEU A 21 -6.21 -7.63 8.51
CA LEU A 21 -5.04 -8.44 8.86
C LEU A 21 -4.56 -8.18 10.29
N GLN A 22 -4.66 -6.95 10.75
CA GLN A 22 -4.33 -6.60 12.13
C GLN A 22 -5.31 -7.23 13.13
N THR A 23 -6.61 -7.08 12.91
CA THR A 23 -7.63 -7.54 13.87
C THR A 23 -7.83 -9.04 13.87
N GLU A 24 -7.75 -9.69 12.72
CA GLU A 24 -8.07 -11.12 12.56
C GLU A 24 -6.84 -12.04 12.58
N PHE A 25 -5.66 -11.52 12.21
CA PHE A 25 -4.47 -12.35 12.04
C PHE A 25 -3.26 -11.89 12.89
N GLY A 26 -3.43 -10.86 13.69
CA GLY A 26 -2.42 -10.39 14.65
C GLY A 26 -1.21 -9.71 14.03
N PHE A 27 -1.36 -9.08 12.87
CA PHE A 27 -0.31 -8.25 12.29
C PHE A 27 -0.31 -6.85 12.90
N TYR A 28 0.84 -6.19 12.90
CA TYR A 28 0.95 -4.76 13.11
C TYR A 28 0.81 -4.04 11.76
N HIS A 29 -0.20 -3.21 11.60
CA HIS A 29 -0.41 -2.46 10.37
C HIS A 29 0.27 -1.10 10.44
N TYR A 30 1.19 -0.87 9.51
CA TYR A 30 1.85 0.41 9.28
C TYR A 30 1.38 1.01 7.95
N ASP A 31 0.66 2.13 8.03
CA ASP A 31 0.29 2.91 6.84
C ASP A 31 1.53 3.69 6.37
N GLY A 32 1.99 3.40 5.16
CA GLY A 32 3.17 4.00 4.57
C GLY A 32 3.09 5.52 4.41
N ASP A 33 1.89 6.09 4.36
CA ASP A 33 1.71 7.55 4.33
C ASP A 33 2.29 8.25 5.56
N GLN A 34 2.46 7.54 6.67
CA GLN A 34 3.14 8.06 7.86
C GLN A 34 4.63 8.35 7.63
N SER A 35 5.23 7.79 6.59
CA SER A 35 6.64 8.03 6.20
C SER A 35 6.81 9.11 5.14
N LEU A 36 5.71 9.75 4.69
CA LEU A 36 5.79 10.82 3.69
C LEU A 36 6.67 11.97 4.17
N PRO A 37 7.72 12.35 3.42
CA PRO A 37 8.52 13.55 3.73
C PRO A 37 7.66 14.82 3.65
N GLU A 38 7.97 15.82 4.45
CA GLU A 38 7.22 17.08 4.46
C GLU A 38 7.17 17.76 3.08
N ILE A 39 8.28 17.71 2.33
CA ILE A 39 8.33 18.25 0.98
C ILE A 39 7.32 17.57 0.04
N MET A 40 7.10 16.27 0.23
CA MET A 40 6.13 15.51 -0.56
C MET A 40 4.69 15.83 -0.16
N LYS A 41 4.42 15.98 1.13
CA LYS A 41 3.12 16.42 1.64
C LYS A 41 2.74 17.79 1.11
N GLN A 42 3.69 18.73 1.11
CA GLN A 42 3.49 20.08 0.56
C GLN A 42 3.23 20.04 -0.95
N ALA A 43 3.99 19.24 -1.70
CA ALA A 43 3.79 19.09 -3.14
C ALA A 43 2.38 18.54 -3.45
N ILE A 44 1.92 17.53 -2.70
CA ILE A 44 0.57 16.97 -2.86
C ILE A 44 -0.49 18.03 -2.56
N SER A 45 -0.37 18.77 -1.47
CA SER A 45 -1.34 19.79 -1.07
C SER A 45 -1.41 20.97 -2.06
N GLN A 46 -0.29 21.31 -2.68
CA GLN A 46 -0.19 22.38 -3.67
C GLN A 46 -0.40 21.90 -5.12
N LYS A 47 -0.73 20.63 -5.32
CA LYS A 47 -0.89 20.00 -6.63
C LYS A 47 0.34 20.12 -7.53
N LEU A 48 1.52 20.13 -6.93
CA LEU A 48 2.79 20.14 -7.63
C LEU A 48 3.22 18.73 -8.02
N PRO A 49 4.04 18.59 -9.07
CA PRO A 49 4.56 17.28 -9.48
C PRO A 49 5.39 16.62 -8.37
N ILE A 50 5.22 15.32 -8.20
CA ILE A 50 6.07 14.51 -7.32
C ILE A 50 7.25 14.01 -8.15
N THR A 51 8.46 14.38 -7.72
CA THR A 51 9.70 14.00 -8.40
C THR A 51 10.20 12.62 -7.95
N ASP A 52 11.07 12.02 -8.74
CA ASP A 52 11.74 10.78 -8.36
C ASP A 52 12.65 10.97 -7.14
N ASP A 53 13.30 12.12 -6.99
CA ASP A 53 14.09 12.43 -5.80
C ASP A 53 13.24 12.42 -4.52
N MET A 54 12.04 12.97 -4.56
CA MET A 54 11.09 12.89 -3.45
C MET A 54 10.69 11.46 -3.12
N ARG A 55 10.44 10.64 -4.15
CA ARG A 55 10.10 9.23 -3.98
C ARG A 55 11.27 8.42 -3.43
N ASP A 56 12.49 8.71 -3.86
CA ASP A 56 13.69 8.06 -3.35
C ASP A 56 13.82 8.25 -1.83
N ILE A 57 13.63 9.49 -1.36
CA ILE A 57 13.63 9.81 0.08
C ILE A 57 12.51 9.07 0.79
N PHE A 58 11.30 9.13 0.23
CA PHE A 58 10.13 8.49 0.83
C PHE A 58 10.31 6.98 1.01
N PHE A 59 10.71 6.27 -0.04
CA PHE A 59 10.87 4.81 0.03
C PHE A 59 12.08 4.39 0.87
N THR A 60 13.12 5.20 0.93
CA THR A 60 14.22 5.01 1.89
C THR A 60 13.70 5.09 3.34
N ASN A 61 12.95 6.13 3.65
CA ASN A 61 12.34 6.32 4.98
C ASN A 61 11.36 5.20 5.34
N LEU A 62 10.48 4.82 4.41
CA LEU A 62 9.52 3.74 4.59
C LEU A 62 10.22 2.41 4.89
N THR A 63 11.25 2.10 4.13
CA THR A 63 12.03 0.87 4.30
C THR A 63 12.77 0.85 5.62
N GLN A 64 13.41 1.96 5.99
CA GLN A 64 14.10 2.09 7.27
C GLN A 64 13.11 1.94 8.44
N LYS A 65 11.97 2.61 8.35
CA LYS A 65 10.91 2.50 9.38
C LYS A 65 10.41 1.07 9.54
N THR A 66 10.22 0.36 8.42
CA THR A 66 9.82 -1.05 8.46
C THR A 66 10.88 -1.92 9.18
N LYS A 67 12.17 -1.69 8.90
CA LYS A 67 13.25 -2.40 9.61
C LYS A 67 13.23 -2.11 11.11
N GLU A 68 13.00 -0.87 11.51
CA GLU A 68 12.86 -0.51 12.93
C GLU A 68 11.67 -1.24 13.59
N LEU A 69 10.52 -1.28 12.93
CA LEU A 69 9.33 -1.98 13.43
C LEU A 69 9.57 -3.49 13.58
N LEU A 70 10.40 -4.09 12.73
CA LEU A 70 10.77 -5.50 12.83
C LEU A 70 11.58 -5.83 14.08
N THR A 71 12.16 -4.85 14.76
CA THR A 71 12.83 -5.07 16.06
C THR A 71 11.85 -5.36 17.19
N THR A 72 10.60 -4.94 17.05
CA THR A 72 9.56 -5.04 18.08
C THR A 72 8.33 -5.85 17.67
N HIS A 73 8.13 -6.09 16.37
CA HIS A 73 6.97 -6.81 15.84
C HIS A 73 7.42 -7.97 14.94
N GLN A 74 6.83 -9.15 15.15
CA GLN A 74 7.13 -10.35 14.37
C GLN A 74 6.35 -10.42 13.05
N LYS A 75 5.21 -9.72 12.98
CA LYS A 75 4.30 -9.71 11.83
C LYS A 75 3.92 -8.27 11.51
N ILE A 76 4.27 -7.79 10.33
CA ILE A 76 4.04 -6.41 9.90
C ILE A 76 3.33 -6.37 8.56
N ILE A 77 2.34 -5.50 8.46
CA ILE A 77 1.73 -5.06 7.19
C ILE A 77 2.25 -3.65 6.89
N VAL A 78 2.73 -3.44 5.69
CA VAL A 78 3.00 -2.11 5.13
C VAL A 78 2.03 -1.85 3.99
N SER A 79 1.23 -0.82 4.08
CA SER A 79 0.32 -0.42 3.00
C SER A 79 0.80 0.86 2.32
N GLN A 80 0.94 0.82 0.99
CA GLN A 80 1.34 1.96 0.17
C GLN A 80 1.02 1.69 -1.30
N THR A 81 0.95 2.73 -2.11
CA THR A 81 0.65 2.61 -3.55
C THR A 81 1.77 1.89 -4.30
N PHE A 82 3.03 2.14 -4.03
CA PHE A 82 4.18 1.54 -4.74
C PHE A 82 4.03 1.63 -6.28
N ILE A 83 3.93 2.83 -6.80
CA ILE A 83 3.61 3.11 -8.21
C ILE A 83 4.64 2.52 -9.17
N LYS A 84 5.93 2.60 -8.83
CA LYS A 84 7.04 2.21 -9.71
C LYS A 84 7.71 0.92 -9.24
N GLU A 85 8.03 0.07 -10.21
CA GLU A 85 8.70 -1.21 -9.97
C GLU A 85 10.02 -1.07 -9.22
N LYS A 86 10.82 -0.06 -9.55
CA LYS A 86 12.12 0.16 -8.87
C LYS A 86 12.01 0.28 -7.35
N TYR A 87 10.90 0.81 -6.83
CA TYR A 87 10.69 0.93 -5.37
C TYR A 87 10.21 -0.38 -4.74
N ARG A 88 9.46 -1.17 -5.48
CA ARG A 88 9.08 -2.54 -5.07
C ARG A 88 10.32 -3.42 -4.96
N GLU A 89 11.19 -3.38 -5.97
CA GLU A 89 12.45 -4.10 -5.99
C GLU A 89 13.39 -3.61 -4.88
N TYR A 90 13.51 -2.29 -4.70
CA TYR A 90 14.32 -1.72 -3.64
C TYR A 90 13.86 -2.24 -2.26
N PHE A 91 12.56 -2.15 -1.97
CA PHE A 91 12.01 -2.62 -0.71
C PHE A 91 12.24 -4.12 -0.50
N LEU A 92 11.99 -4.94 -1.53
CA LEU A 92 12.22 -6.38 -1.48
C LEU A 92 13.70 -6.73 -1.25
N ASN A 93 14.60 -6.04 -1.92
CA ASN A 93 16.04 -6.25 -1.72
C ASN A 93 16.50 -5.90 -0.31
N GLN A 94 15.89 -4.90 0.31
CA GLN A 94 16.20 -4.48 1.67
C GLN A 94 15.54 -5.35 2.75
N ILE A 95 14.39 -5.93 2.44
CA ILE A 95 13.60 -6.79 3.34
C ILE A 95 13.16 -8.04 2.55
N PRO A 96 14.08 -9.01 2.34
CA PRO A 96 13.84 -10.14 1.42
C PRO A 96 12.68 -11.06 1.80
N GLN A 97 12.27 -11.08 3.08
CA GLN A 97 11.12 -11.85 3.55
C GLN A 97 9.77 -11.20 3.23
N SER A 98 9.74 -10.09 2.51
CA SER A 98 8.50 -9.38 2.16
C SER A 98 7.69 -10.16 1.13
N GLN A 99 6.40 -10.31 1.40
CA GLN A 99 5.40 -10.84 0.47
C GLN A 99 4.55 -9.69 -0.05
N PHE A 100 4.47 -9.54 -1.37
CA PHE A 100 3.69 -8.48 -1.99
C PHE A 100 2.30 -8.97 -2.37
N ILE A 101 1.28 -8.20 -1.99
CA ILE A 101 -0.12 -8.44 -2.36
C ILE A 101 -0.65 -7.21 -3.08
N LEU A 102 -0.97 -7.37 -4.36
CA LEU A 102 -1.62 -6.33 -5.16
C LEU A 102 -3.13 -6.34 -4.87
N ILE A 103 -3.62 -5.23 -4.35
CA ILE A 103 -5.06 -5.02 -4.17
C ILE A 103 -5.58 -4.26 -5.39
N LYS A 104 -6.61 -4.80 -6.02
CA LYS A 104 -7.29 -4.18 -7.17
C LYS A 104 -8.76 -3.96 -6.88
N ALA A 105 -9.29 -2.91 -7.47
CA ALA A 105 -10.73 -2.65 -7.52
C ALA A 105 -11.05 -1.93 -8.84
N ASP A 106 -12.26 -2.08 -9.34
CA ASP A 106 -12.72 -1.42 -10.55
C ASP A 106 -12.78 0.10 -10.37
N SER A 107 -12.55 0.86 -11.44
CA SER A 107 -12.52 2.33 -11.39
C SER A 107 -13.75 2.94 -10.73
N PRO A 108 -14.99 2.56 -11.05
CA PRO A 108 -16.16 3.12 -10.39
C PRO A 108 -16.19 2.89 -8.87
N VAL A 109 -15.75 1.71 -8.43
CA VAL A 109 -15.67 1.37 -7.01
C VAL A 109 -14.60 2.24 -6.31
N ARG A 110 -13.43 2.42 -6.92
CA ARG A 110 -12.37 3.28 -6.39
C ARG A 110 -12.82 4.74 -6.29
N GLU A 111 -13.44 5.27 -7.34
CA GLU A 111 -13.93 6.65 -7.37
C GLU A 111 -14.97 6.90 -6.27
N LYS A 112 -15.91 5.98 -6.08
CA LYS A 112 -16.92 6.06 -5.01
C LYS A 112 -16.26 6.08 -3.63
N ARG A 113 -15.26 5.22 -3.38
CA ARG A 113 -14.53 5.17 -2.11
C ARG A 113 -13.73 6.43 -1.85
N LEU A 114 -13.07 6.98 -2.88
CA LEU A 114 -12.32 8.22 -2.78
C LEU A 114 -13.21 9.41 -2.48
N ALA A 115 -14.38 9.50 -3.13
CA ALA A 115 -15.37 10.55 -2.89
C ALA A 115 -15.93 10.52 -1.46
N ALA A 116 -15.98 9.35 -0.82
CA ALA A 116 -16.46 9.19 0.56
C ALA A 116 -15.39 9.49 1.62
N ARG A 117 -14.12 9.68 1.25
CA ARG A 117 -13.05 10.00 2.20
C ARG A 117 -13.17 11.43 2.71
N THR A 118 -13.13 11.59 4.04
CA THR A 118 -13.14 12.88 4.73
C THR A 118 -11.76 13.29 5.25
N GLU A 119 -10.86 12.34 5.49
CA GLU A 119 -9.58 12.57 6.18
C GLU A 119 -8.41 12.93 5.25
N TYR A 120 -8.41 12.47 4.03
CA TYR A 120 -7.46 12.83 2.98
C TYR A 120 -8.22 12.86 1.65
N PRO A 121 -8.83 13.97 1.28
CA PRO A 121 -9.44 14.09 -0.03
C PRO A 121 -8.34 14.06 -1.09
N LEU A 122 -7.93 12.85 -1.49
CA LEU A 122 -7.23 12.71 -2.75
C LEU A 122 -8.22 13.08 -3.83
N ASP A 123 -7.97 14.18 -4.48
CA ASP A 123 -8.66 14.66 -5.65
C ASP A 123 -8.76 13.52 -6.68
N ILE A 124 -9.91 13.40 -7.35
CA ILE A 124 -10.12 12.45 -8.45
C ILE A 124 -9.03 12.64 -9.52
N GLU A 125 -8.64 13.88 -9.78
CA GLU A 125 -7.56 14.22 -10.71
C GLU A 125 -6.23 13.59 -10.30
N TYR A 126 -5.87 13.65 -9.02
CA TYR A 126 -4.66 13.01 -8.49
C TYR A 126 -4.69 11.49 -8.65
N SER A 127 -5.83 10.88 -8.36
CA SER A 127 -6.02 9.42 -8.54
C SER A 127 -5.91 9.01 -10.01
N GLN A 128 -6.45 9.81 -10.94
CA GLN A 128 -6.33 9.57 -12.38
C GLN A 128 -4.87 9.68 -12.84
N LYS A 129 -4.13 10.69 -12.37
CA LYS A 129 -2.69 10.82 -12.65
C LYS A 129 -1.90 9.62 -12.14
N MET A 130 -2.19 9.14 -10.94
CA MET A 130 -1.53 7.95 -10.40
C MET A 130 -1.82 6.69 -11.23
N THR A 131 -3.05 6.56 -11.74
CA THR A 131 -3.43 5.44 -12.63
C THR A 131 -2.60 5.44 -13.91
N LEU A 132 -2.32 6.61 -14.49
CA LEU A 132 -1.53 6.73 -15.71
C LEU A 132 -0.05 6.35 -15.53
N ILE A 133 0.51 6.56 -14.35
CA ILE A 133 1.94 6.32 -14.07
C ILE A 133 2.19 5.02 -13.31
N PHE A 134 1.14 4.31 -12.89
CA PHE A 134 1.27 3.04 -12.19
C PHE A 134 1.86 1.98 -13.11
N GLU A 135 3.05 1.49 -12.78
CA GLU A 135 3.71 0.45 -13.53
C GLU A 135 3.17 -0.93 -13.15
N ASP A 136 2.87 -1.77 -14.14
CA ASP A 136 2.46 -3.14 -13.90
C ASP A 136 3.56 -3.89 -13.13
N PRO A 137 3.22 -4.57 -12.03
CA PRO A 137 4.22 -5.22 -11.21
C PRO A 137 4.83 -6.44 -11.91
N LYS A 138 6.17 -6.49 -11.90
CA LYS A 138 6.97 -7.62 -12.38
C LYS A 138 7.50 -8.48 -11.23
N ILE A 139 7.61 -7.90 -10.02
CA ILE A 139 7.96 -8.69 -8.83
C ILE A 139 6.95 -9.81 -8.58
N ALA A 140 7.37 -10.88 -7.91
CA ALA A 140 6.46 -11.92 -7.45
C ALA A 140 5.43 -11.34 -6.48
N HIS A 141 4.14 -11.54 -6.75
CA HIS A 141 3.06 -11.02 -5.92
C HIS A 141 1.80 -11.87 -6.02
N GLN A 142 0.99 -11.84 -4.96
CA GLN A 142 -0.39 -12.32 -4.97
C GLN A 142 -1.32 -11.18 -5.38
N LYS A 143 -2.54 -11.52 -5.81
CA LYS A 143 -3.54 -10.54 -6.23
C LYS A 143 -4.86 -10.76 -5.50
N ILE A 144 -5.46 -9.67 -5.02
CA ILE A 144 -6.80 -9.65 -4.45
C ILE A 144 -7.64 -8.61 -5.19
N ILE A 145 -8.84 -9.02 -5.61
CA ILE A 145 -9.84 -8.11 -6.17
C ILE A 145 -10.82 -7.75 -5.07
N ASN A 146 -10.93 -6.47 -4.76
CA ASN A 146 -11.72 -5.93 -3.66
C ASN A 146 -12.81 -4.98 -4.18
N ASN A 147 -13.78 -5.52 -4.90
CA ASN A 147 -14.92 -4.76 -5.44
C ASN A 147 -16.14 -4.73 -4.51
N ILE A 148 -16.18 -5.58 -3.50
CA ILE A 148 -17.32 -5.75 -2.60
C ILE A 148 -16.98 -5.17 -1.23
N ASP A 149 -17.85 -4.30 -0.72
CA ASP A 149 -17.73 -3.81 0.65
C ASP A 149 -18.15 -4.92 1.62
N GLY A 150 -17.22 -5.39 2.44
CA GLY A 150 -17.43 -6.45 3.42
C GLY A 150 -16.23 -7.36 3.59
N GLY A 151 -16.15 -8.00 4.77
CA GLY A 151 -14.93 -8.69 5.19
C GLY A 151 -14.90 -10.21 5.00
N LEU A 152 -16.01 -10.90 4.78
CA LEU A 152 -16.06 -12.36 4.84
C LEU A 152 -15.31 -13.05 3.71
N GLU A 153 -15.56 -12.67 2.46
CA GLU A 153 -14.87 -13.23 1.31
C GLU A 153 -13.40 -12.81 1.31
N LEU A 154 -13.14 -11.55 1.64
CA LEU A 154 -11.79 -11.01 1.75
C LEU A 154 -10.97 -11.75 2.82
N LYS A 155 -11.56 -12.00 3.99
CA LYS A 155 -10.93 -12.76 5.06
C LYS A 155 -10.57 -14.19 4.61
N SER A 156 -11.46 -14.87 3.91
CA SER A 156 -11.22 -16.20 3.37
C SER A 156 -10.07 -16.21 2.35
N ASN A 157 -10.02 -15.22 1.46
CA ASN A 157 -8.94 -15.08 0.48
C ASN A 157 -7.59 -14.78 1.15
N LEU A 158 -7.57 -13.92 2.16
CA LEU A 158 -6.37 -13.62 2.94
C LEU A 158 -5.87 -14.85 3.68
N GLN A 159 -6.76 -15.64 4.30
CA GLN A 159 -6.37 -16.89 4.95
C GLN A 159 -5.65 -17.83 3.99
N LYS A 160 -6.20 -18.03 2.80
CA LYS A 160 -5.57 -18.88 1.76
C LYS A 160 -4.17 -18.40 1.37
N ILE A 161 -3.99 -17.08 1.26
CA ILE A 161 -2.68 -16.50 0.93
C ILE A 161 -1.68 -16.74 2.07
N LEU A 162 -2.11 -16.53 3.32
CA LEU A 162 -1.26 -16.75 4.50
C LEU A 162 -0.87 -18.21 4.68
N ASP A 163 -1.74 -19.15 4.33
CA ASP A 163 -1.49 -20.59 4.43
C ASP A 163 -0.51 -21.10 3.36
N GLN A 164 -0.28 -20.34 2.29
CA GLN A 164 0.66 -20.69 1.21
C GLN A 164 2.08 -20.13 1.43
N GLY A 165 2.26 -19.26 2.37
CA GLY A 165 3.54 -18.63 2.72
C GLY A 165 4.14 -19.18 3.97
#